data_a6841fe7ee11682cbb1c363ca1172b02
#
_entry.id   a6841fe7ee11682cbb1c363ca1172b02
#
_cell.length_a   1.000
_cell.length_b   1.000
_cell.length_c   1.000
_cell.angle_alpha   90.00
_cell.angle_beta   90.00
_cell.angle_gamma   90.00
#
_symmetry.space_group_name_H-M   'P 1'
#
loop_
_entity.id
_entity.type
_entity.pdbx_description
1 polymer ?
#
loop_
_entity_poly.entity_id
_entity_poly.type
_entity_poly.pdbx_seq_one_letter_code
_entity_poly.pdbx_strand_id
1 'polypeptide(L)'
;MSGYQRMVSYLYRYEKGIKGKNVGYARIELRNGKCRVTVRFQDTISASPGMSFFIQKEEGLIPVPAGKLARNGNTFAGRIETSQVHVAGTDYSFEQIDGIYITGSQNVFYATTWKDIVLSLIHI
;
A
#
# COMPACT_ATOMS: atom_id res chain seq x y z
N MET A 1 9.06 -2.97 -26.06
CA MET A 1 10.11 -3.50 -25.17
C MET A 1 9.66 -3.33 -23.72
N SER A 2 9.66 -4.41 -23.01
CA SER A 2 9.29 -4.35 -21.59
C SER A 2 10.51 -3.98 -20.77
N GLY A 3 10.48 -2.83 -20.12
CA GLY A 3 11.52 -2.43 -19.20
C GLY A 3 11.31 -3.01 -17.82
N TYR A 4 12.35 -3.12 -17.05
CA TYR A 4 12.28 -3.42 -15.65
C TYR A 4 12.32 -2.09 -14.88
N GLN A 5 11.34 -1.88 -14.02
CA GLN A 5 11.32 -0.70 -13.16
C GLN A 5 11.21 -1.15 -11.71
N ARG A 6 11.94 -0.47 -10.85
CA ARG A 6 11.93 -0.74 -9.42
C ARG A 6 11.89 0.57 -8.66
N MET A 7 11.02 0.63 -7.67
CA MET A 7 11.00 1.78 -6.77
C MET A 7 10.72 1.33 -5.34
N VAL A 8 11.15 2.13 -4.39
CA VAL A 8 10.89 1.95 -2.98
C VAL A 8 10.12 3.15 -2.48
N SER A 9 9.04 2.91 -1.79
CA SER A 9 8.20 3.96 -1.22
C SER A 9 8.07 3.70 0.27
N TYR A 10 8.29 4.73 1.09
CA TYR A 10 8.31 4.55 2.53
C TYR A 10 6.91 4.57 3.11
N LEU A 11 6.70 3.70 4.09
CA LEU A 11 5.42 3.50 4.75
C LEU A 11 5.40 4.31 6.04
N TYR A 12 4.35 5.12 6.22
CA TYR A 12 4.23 5.97 7.39
C TYR A 12 3.01 5.56 8.21
N ARG A 13 3.14 5.69 9.52
CA ARG A 13 2.04 5.49 10.44
C ARG A 13 1.20 6.75 10.50
N TYR A 14 -0.12 6.59 10.32
CA TYR A 14 -1.08 7.68 10.47
C TYR A 14 -1.94 7.39 11.69
N GLU A 15 -2.10 8.39 12.53
CA GLU A 15 -2.96 8.28 13.71
C GLU A 15 -3.91 9.46 13.70
N LYS A 16 -5.21 9.18 13.73
CA LYS A 16 -6.28 10.19 13.66
C LYS A 16 -6.08 11.12 12.45
N GLY A 17 -5.66 10.55 11.33
CA GLY A 17 -5.43 11.30 10.09
C GLY A 17 -4.13 12.07 10.02
N ILE A 18 -3.30 12.01 11.06
CA ILE A 18 -2.04 12.76 11.11
C ILE A 18 -0.88 11.83 10.78
N LYS A 19 -0.07 12.25 9.80
CA LYS A 19 1.11 11.51 9.39
C LYS A 19 2.16 11.51 10.50
N GLY A 20 2.60 10.32 10.86
CA GLY A 20 3.60 10.12 11.90
C GLY A 20 4.92 9.61 11.33
N LYS A 21 5.55 8.69 12.07
CA LYS A 21 6.89 8.19 11.75
C LYS A 21 6.87 7.18 10.61
N ASN A 22 8.02 7.02 9.94
CA ASN A 22 8.27 5.94 9.00
C ASN A 22 8.34 4.63 9.79
N VAL A 23 7.59 3.62 9.35
CA VAL A 23 7.57 2.30 10.00
C VAL A 23 8.11 1.20 9.09
N GLY A 24 8.30 1.49 7.81
CA GLY A 24 8.77 0.49 6.86
C GLY A 24 8.74 0.98 5.43
N TYR A 25 8.54 0.04 4.51
CA TYR A 25 8.60 0.37 3.09
C TYR A 25 7.76 -0.59 2.26
N ALA A 26 7.47 -0.13 1.05
CA ALA A 26 6.93 -0.96 -0.02
C ALA A 26 7.91 -0.92 -1.18
N ARG A 27 8.30 -2.08 -1.68
CA ARG A 27 9.13 -2.20 -2.87
C ARG A 27 8.27 -2.65 -4.03
N ILE A 28 8.28 -1.89 -5.10
CA ILE A 28 7.46 -2.14 -6.26
C ILE A 28 8.37 -2.48 -7.43
N GLU A 29 8.11 -3.59 -8.09
CA GLU A 29 8.86 -4.05 -9.24
C GLU A 29 7.90 -4.30 -10.39
N LEU A 30 8.15 -3.64 -11.51
CA LEU A 30 7.35 -3.79 -12.73
C LEU A 30 8.20 -4.46 -13.79
N ARG A 31 7.72 -5.57 -14.32
CA ARG A 31 8.45 -6.33 -15.33
C ARG A 31 7.50 -7.19 -16.16
N ASN A 32 7.62 -7.10 -17.46
CA ASN A 32 6.86 -7.96 -18.39
C ASN A 32 5.34 -7.94 -18.15
N GLY A 33 4.80 -6.76 -17.87
CA GLY A 33 3.37 -6.61 -17.64
C GLY A 33 2.91 -7.08 -16.27
N LYS A 34 3.84 -7.44 -15.39
CA LYS A 34 3.55 -7.87 -14.02
C LYS A 34 4.04 -6.86 -13.01
N CYS A 35 3.34 -6.77 -11.91
CA CYS A 35 3.67 -5.92 -10.79
C CYS A 35 3.88 -6.80 -9.56
N ARG A 36 5.06 -6.70 -8.94
CA ARG A 36 5.36 -7.36 -7.68
C ARG A 36 5.53 -6.31 -6.61
N VAL A 37 4.76 -6.43 -5.54
CA VAL A 37 4.85 -5.52 -4.42
C VAL A 37 5.25 -6.32 -3.18
N THR A 38 6.29 -5.86 -2.51
CA THR A 38 6.75 -6.41 -1.24
C THR A 38 6.62 -5.33 -0.20
N VAL A 39 5.88 -5.60 0.87
CA VAL A 39 5.68 -4.65 1.97
C VAL A 39 6.28 -5.23 3.23
N ARG A 40 7.00 -4.38 3.96
CA ARG A 40 7.56 -4.76 5.26
C ARG A 40 7.55 -3.57 6.18
N PHE A 41 7.05 -3.74 7.41
CA PHE A 41 7.05 -2.69 8.41
C PHE A 41 7.03 -3.28 9.82
N GLN A 42 7.35 -2.43 10.79
CA GLN A 42 7.36 -2.80 12.21
C GLN A 42 6.49 -1.83 12.99
N ASP A 43 5.59 -2.38 13.79
CA ASP A 43 4.83 -1.62 14.77
C ASP A 43 4.14 -2.58 15.73
N THR A 44 3.65 -2.05 16.83
CA THR A 44 2.91 -2.83 17.81
C THR A 44 1.43 -2.67 17.55
N ILE A 45 0.82 -3.67 16.90
CA ILE A 45 -0.62 -3.73 16.68
C ILE A 45 -1.10 -5.15 16.98
N SER A 46 -2.34 -5.27 17.44
CA SER A 46 -2.90 -6.55 17.84
C SER A 46 -3.68 -7.25 16.73
N ALA A 47 -3.99 -6.56 15.66
CA ALA A 47 -4.81 -7.10 14.58
C ALA A 47 -3.95 -7.74 13.48
N SER A 48 -4.59 -8.57 12.65
CA SER A 48 -3.99 -9.06 11.41
C SER A 48 -4.34 -8.07 10.30
N PRO A 49 -3.40 -7.23 9.89
CA PRO A 49 -3.73 -6.15 8.97
C PRO A 49 -3.97 -6.64 7.55
N GLY A 50 -4.93 -6.00 6.88
CA GLY A 50 -5.15 -6.18 5.46
C GLY A 50 -4.42 -5.11 4.67
N MET A 51 -3.97 -5.47 3.48
CA MET A 51 -3.28 -4.57 2.58
C MET A 51 -4.15 -4.28 1.36
N SER A 52 -4.24 -3.01 0.98
CA SER A 52 -4.98 -2.58 -0.20
C SER A 52 -4.18 -1.57 -0.99
N PHE A 53 -4.25 -1.67 -2.31
CA PHE A 53 -3.91 -0.53 -3.15
C PHE A 53 -5.01 0.52 -3.04
N PHE A 54 -4.75 1.74 -3.43
CA PHE A 54 -5.80 2.76 -3.45
C PHE A 54 -5.63 3.74 -4.60
N ILE A 55 -6.76 4.33 -4.96
CA ILE A 55 -6.84 5.41 -5.94
C ILE A 55 -7.51 6.58 -5.23
N GLN A 56 -6.84 7.73 -5.18
CA GLN A 56 -7.37 8.93 -4.56
C GLN A 56 -8.22 9.69 -5.57
N LYS A 57 -9.49 9.92 -5.24
CA LYS A 57 -10.41 10.73 -6.02
C LYS A 57 -10.87 11.93 -5.19
N GLU A 58 -11.53 12.89 -5.83
CA GLU A 58 -12.08 14.06 -5.14
C GLU A 58 -13.08 13.67 -4.05
N GLU A 59 -13.86 12.65 -4.31
CA GLU A 59 -14.90 12.19 -3.40
C GLU A 59 -14.37 11.28 -2.30
N GLY A 60 -13.09 10.89 -2.36
CA GLY A 60 -12.50 10.02 -1.39
C GLY A 60 -11.60 8.98 -2.02
N LEU A 61 -11.37 7.91 -1.29
CA LEU A 61 -10.43 6.88 -1.66
C LEU A 61 -11.16 5.66 -2.20
N ILE A 62 -10.67 5.13 -3.33
CA ILE A 62 -11.17 3.86 -3.88
C ILE A 62 -10.20 2.78 -3.46
N PRO A 63 -10.61 1.82 -2.60
CA PRO A 63 -9.72 0.73 -2.20
C PRO A 63 -9.72 -0.38 -3.24
N VAL A 64 -8.55 -0.99 -3.41
CA VAL A 64 -8.37 -2.18 -4.24
C VAL A 64 -7.70 -3.24 -3.36
N PRO A 65 -8.49 -4.09 -2.68
CA PRO A 65 -7.93 -5.05 -1.73
C PRO A 65 -6.90 -5.98 -2.39
N ALA A 66 -5.77 -6.18 -1.71
CA ALA A 66 -4.65 -6.92 -2.25
C ALA A 66 -4.29 -8.17 -1.43
N GLY A 67 -4.70 -8.25 -0.17
CA GLY A 67 -4.42 -9.42 0.65
C GLY A 67 -4.12 -9.09 2.09
N LYS A 68 -3.62 -10.10 2.80
CA LYS A 68 -3.26 -9.98 4.21
C LYS A 68 -1.76 -10.05 4.38
N LEU A 69 -1.28 -9.47 5.46
CA LEU A 69 0.14 -9.49 5.82
C LEU A 69 0.39 -10.61 6.84
N ALA A 70 1.54 -11.25 6.71
CA ALA A 70 2.01 -12.20 7.70
C ALA A 70 2.68 -11.44 8.84
N ARG A 71 2.54 -11.96 10.05
CA ARG A 71 3.09 -11.34 11.25
C ARG A 71 4.12 -12.24 11.90
N ASN A 72 5.24 -11.65 12.30
CA ASN A 72 6.25 -12.32 13.10
C ASN A 72 6.70 -11.34 14.19
N GLY A 73 6.16 -11.50 15.41
CA GLY A 73 6.38 -10.52 16.48
C GLY A 73 5.76 -9.19 16.12
N ASN A 74 6.58 -8.14 16.08
CA ASN A 74 6.15 -6.80 15.68
C ASN A 74 6.50 -6.48 14.23
N THR A 75 6.94 -7.45 13.45
CA THR A 75 7.25 -7.29 12.04
C THR A 75 6.11 -7.84 11.20
N PHE A 76 5.69 -7.06 10.22
CA PHE A 76 4.64 -7.43 9.27
C PHE A 76 5.23 -7.43 7.87
N ALA A 77 4.89 -8.46 7.11
CA ALA A 77 5.39 -8.58 5.74
C ALA A 77 4.33 -9.19 4.84
N GLY A 78 4.29 -8.71 3.62
CA GLY A 78 3.40 -9.24 2.62
C GLY A 78 3.99 -9.09 1.23
N ARG A 79 3.54 -9.93 0.32
CA ARG A 79 3.99 -9.90 -1.06
C ARG A 79 2.82 -10.24 -1.95
N ILE A 80 2.64 -9.47 -3.01
CA ILE A 80 1.63 -9.74 -4.01
C ILE A 80 2.25 -9.61 -5.39
N GLU A 81 1.88 -10.53 -6.29
CA GLU A 81 2.17 -10.43 -7.70
C GLU A 81 0.85 -10.30 -8.44
N THR A 82 0.76 -9.33 -9.33
CA THR A 82 -0.48 -9.06 -10.03
C THR A 82 -0.19 -8.52 -11.42
N SER A 83 -1.22 -8.47 -12.26
CA SER A 83 -1.12 -7.88 -13.58
C SER A 83 -0.95 -6.37 -13.47
N GLN A 84 -0.08 -5.81 -14.31
CA GLN A 84 0.13 -4.36 -14.36
C GLN A 84 -1.08 -3.64 -14.95
N VAL A 85 -1.87 -4.30 -15.77
CA VAL A 85 -3.05 -3.71 -16.41
C VAL A 85 -4.36 -4.10 -15.73
N HIS A 86 -4.34 -5.13 -14.87
CA HIS A 86 -5.50 -5.57 -14.08
C HIS A 86 -5.06 -5.83 -12.66
N VAL A 87 -4.76 -4.75 -11.93
CA VAL A 87 -4.22 -4.84 -10.58
C VAL A 87 -5.24 -5.52 -9.66
N ALA A 88 -4.78 -6.58 -8.98
CA ALA A 88 -5.60 -7.40 -8.06
C ALA A 88 -6.91 -7.88 -8.71
N GLY A 89 -6.89 -8.16 -10.01
CA GLY A 89 -8.05 -8.67 -10.76
C GLY A 89 -9.09 -7.63 -11.13
N THR A 90 -8.79 -6.35 -10.93
CA THR A 90 -9.69 -5.25 -11.27
C THR A 90 -9.43 -4.75 -12.69
N ASP A 91 -10.22 -3.77 -13.13
CA ASP A 91 -9.98 -3.08 -14.39
C ASP A 91 -9.01 -1.92 -14.25
N TYR A 92 -8.43 -1.70 -13.07
CA TYR A 92 -7.47 -0.64 -12.83
C TYR A 92 -6.07 -1.07 -13.20
N SER A 93 -5.34 -0.20 -13.92
CA SER A 93 -3.93 -0.42 -14.21
C SER A 93 -3.07 0.15 -13.08
N PHE A 94 -1.82 -0.29 -13.01
CA PHE A 94 -0.90 0.20 -12.00
C PHE A 94 -0.70 1.72 -12.08
N GLU A 95 -0.77 2.28 -13.28
CA GLU A 95 -0.64 3.73 -13.48
C GLU A 95 -1.74 4.52 -12.79
N GLN A 96 -2.91 3.91 -12.55
CA GLN A 96 -4.01 4.54 -11.85
C GLN A 96 -3.89 4.44 -10.33
N ILE A 97 -3.03 3.56 -9.83
CA ILE A 97 -2.85 3.32 -8.40
C ILE A 97 -1.96 4.40 -7.81
N ASP A 98 -2.40 5.01 -6.73
CA ASP A 98 -1.68 6.10 -6.07
C ASP A 98 -0.81 5.64 -4.91
N GLY A 99 -1.12 4.50 -4.33
CA GLY A 99 -0.34 3.99 -3.22
C GLY A 99 -0.93 2.73 -2.63
N ILE A 100 -0.46 2.42 -1.43
CA ILE A 100 -0.90 1.27 -0.64
C ILE A 100 -1.25 1.76 0.76
N TYR A 101 -2.35 1.24 1.31
CA TYR A 101 -2.60 1.45 2.72
C TYR A 101 -2.85 0.11 3.42
N ILE A 102 -2.63 0.11 4.72
CA ILE A 102 -2.76 -1.06 5.57
C ILE A 102 -3.57 -0.65 6.79
N THR A 103 -4.64 -1.39 7.06
CA THR A 103 -5.46 -1.11 8.23
C THR A 103 -4.74 -1.59 9.49
N GLY A 104 -4.66 -0.72 10.47
CA GLY A 104 -4.07 -1.05 11.76
C GLY A 104 -5.15 -1.26 12.83
N SER A 105 -4.88 -0.73 14.00
CA SER A 105 -5.88 -0.69 15.07
C SER A 105 -6.79 0.52 14.89
N GLN A 106 -7.69 0.73 15.84
CA GLN A 106 -8.61 1.86 15.81
C GLN A 106 -7.85 3.18 15.68
N ASN A 107 -8.25 4.01 14.72
CA ASN A 107 -7.64 5.32 14.42
C ASN A 107 -6.21 5.26 13.89
N VAL A 108 -5.67 4.08 13.63
CA VAL A 108 -4.32 3.91 13.10
C VAL A 108 -4.36 3.17 11.77
N PHE A 109 -3.69 3.74 10.78
CA PHE A 109 -3.44 3.04 9.52
C PHE A 109 -2.02 3.36 9.05
N TYR A 110 -1.57 2.61 8.08
CA TYR A 110 -0.25 2.81 7.48
C TYR A 110 -0.44 3.04 6.01
N ALA A 111 0.32 3.96 5.45
CA ALA A 111 0.16 4.27 4.03
C ALA A 111 1.48 4.72 3.42
N THR A 112 1.59 4.48 2.12
CA THR A 112 2.63 5.01 1.29
C THR A 112 2.01 5.46 -0.03
N THR A 113 2.53 6.55 -0.57
CA THR A 113 2.12 7.02 -1.89
C THR A 113 3.35 7.17 -2.75
N TRP A 114 3.22 6.80 -4.02
CA TRP A 114 4.29 7.04 -4.99
C TRP A 114 3.91 8.13 -5.98
N LYS A 115 2.83 8.81 -5.69
CA LYS A 115 2.44 10.03 -6.38
C LYS A 115 2.33 11.15 -5.37
N ASP A 116 2.48 12.36 -5.84
CA ASP A 116 2.42 13.54 -4.98
C ASP A 116 0.97 13.89 -4.66
N ILE A 117 0.45 13.27 -3.60
CA ILE A 117 -0.93 13.49 -3.15
C ILE A 117 -0.96 13.72 -1.65
N VAL A 118 -2.03 14.38 -1.19
CA VAL A 118 -2.23 14.67 0.22
C VAL A 118 -3.18 13.63 0.82
N LEU A 119 -2.69 12.87 1.80
CA LEU A 119 -3.46 11.79 2.44
C LEU A 119 -4.28 12.25 3.64
N SER A 120 -4.14 13.49 4.07
CA SER A 120 -4.83 13.99 5.26
C SER A 120 -6.35 13.98 5.14
N LEU A 121 -6.87 13.89 3.92
CA LEU A 121 -8.30 13.86 3.67
C LEU A 121 -8.87 12.44 3.58
N ILE A 122 -8.04 11.42 3.76
CA ILE A 122 -8.48 10.03 3.67
C ILE A 122 -9.11 9.61 4.99
N HIS A 123 -10.35 9.17 4.90
CA HIS A 123 -11.07 8.59 6.03
C HIS A 123 -11.17 7.09 5.80
N ILE A 124 -10.32 6.36 6.49
CA ILE A 124 -10.25 4.90 6.39
C ILE A 124 -10.86 4.28 7.63
#